data_fa3fa958d97699944d4eb7b1aa138049
#
_entry.id   fa3fa958d97699944d4eb7b1aa138049
#
_cell.length_a   1.000
_cell.length_b   1.000
_cell.length_c   1.000
_cell.angle_alpha   90.00
_cell.angle_beta   90.00
_cell.angle_gamma   90.00
#
_symmetry.space_group_name_H-M   'P 1'
#
loop_
_entity.id
_entity.type
_entity.pdbx_description
1 polymer ?
#
loop_
_entity_poly.entity_id
_entity_poly.type
_entity_poly.pdbx_seq_one_letter_code
_entity_poly.pdbx_strand_id
1 'polypeptide(L)'
;MTQASNIFIKDTIIKLLTAIGSEKEIKKYINKFSSTEQQFAVIKVGGAVVEEDLDNLISSLVFLNQVGLRPIIIHGGGPGLSKELDAKKIDFSFIDGQRVTSEAVRDVAINVFGDINSLLVRRLNEQGALAIGFKEEIFKSEKKSEELGYVGDIKKVNIKPINEAIKDGFIPVISPLGITETNEVVNINADVATINHVEKIKPY
;
A
#
# COMPACT_ATOMS: atom_id res chain seq x y z
N MET A 1 -15.54 -15.83 -2.14
CA MET A 1 -15.05 -17.15 -2.64
C MET A 1 -14.92 -18.07 -1.47
N THR A 2 -15.35 -19.33 -1.58
CA THR A 2 -15.29 -20.30 -0.49
C THR A 2 -13.86 -20.81 -0.30
N GLN A 3 -13.52 -21.26 0.91
CA GLN A 3 -12.22 -21.84 1.27
C GLN A 3 -11.79 -22.98 0.30
N ALA A 4 -12.76 -23.71 -0.26
CA ALA A 4 -12.55 -24.74 -1.27
C ALA A 4 -12.04 -24.19 -2.62
N SER A 5 -12.47 -23.00 -3.04
CA SER A 5 -12.01 -22.35 -4.28
C SER A 5 -10.54 -21.93 -4.19
N ASN A 6 -10.10 -21.43 -3.03
CA ASN A 6 -8.71 -21.05 -2.80
C ASN A 6 -7.75 -22.25 -2.78
N ILE A 7 -8.19 -23.39 -2.23
CA ILE A 7 -7.40 -24.64 -2.23
C ILE A 7 -7.21 -25.13 -3.67
N PHE A 8 -8.27 -25.12 -4.49
CA PHE A 8 -8.20 -25.56 -5.89
C PHE A 8 -7.25 -24.70 -6.73
N ILE A 9 -7.31 -23.36 -6.58
CA ILE A 9 -6.42 -22.43 -7.30
C ILE A 9 -4.97 -22.68 -6.87
N LYS A 10 -4.71 -22.82 -5.58
CA LYS A 10 -3.38 -23.10 -5.04
C LYS A 10 -2.81 -24.41 -5.60
N ASP A 11 -3.58 -25.50 -5.58
CA ASP A 11 -3.16 -26.81 -6.09
C ASP A 11 -2.91 -26.79 -7.61
N THR A 12 -3.69 -26.02 -8.34
CA THR A 12 -3.52 -25.84 -9.79
C THR A 12 -2.23 -25.09 -10.10
N ILE A 13 -1.95 -24.00 -9.38
CA ILE A 13 -0.70 -23.25 -9.52
C ILE A 13 0.50 -24.11 -9.16
N ILE A 14 0.42 -24.89 -8.08
CA ILE A 14 1.45 -25.85 -7.69
C ILE A 14 1.74 -26.81 -8.85
N LYS A 15 0.72 -27.41 -9.45
CA LYS A 15 0.88 -28.33 -10.59
C LYS A 15 1.50 -27.66 -11.79
N LEU A 16 1.07 -26.43 -12.15
CA LEU A 16 1.64 -25.67 -13.24
C LEU A 16 3.11 -25.30 -13.00
N LEU A 17 3.45 -24.84 -11.82
CA LEU A 17 4.81 -24.50 -11.46
C LEU A 17 5.71 -25.74 -11.44
N THR A 18 5.21 -26.89 -10.96
CA THR A 18 5.94 -28.17 -10.94
C THR A 18 6.24 -28.69 -12.35
N ALA A 19 5.42 -28.31 -13.34
CA ALA A 19 5.66 -28.67 -14.73
C ALA A 19 6.79 -27.81 -15.39
N ILE A 20 7.12 -26.65 -14.82
CA ILE A 20 8.08 -25.69 -15.40
C ILE A 20 9.43 -25.69 -14.65
N GLY A 21 9.44 -26.08 -13.37
CA GLY A 21 10.63 -25.99 -12.52
C GLY A 21 10.93 -27.26 -11.73
N SER A 22 12.04 -27.24 -10.98
CA SER A 22 12.39 -28.38 -10.11
C SER A 22 11.39 -28.48 -8.95
N GLU A 23 10.81 -29.68 -8.77
CA GLU A 23 9.85 -30.00 -7.72
C GLU A 23 10.36 -29.61 -6.32
N LYS A 24 11.67 -29.71 -6.10
CA LYS A 24 12.33 -29.38 -4.83
C LYS A 24 12.32 -27.89 -4.52
N GLU A 25 12.57 -27.03 -5.52
CA GLU A 25 12.52 -25.58 -5.35
C GLU A 25 11.08 -25.10 -5.15
N ILE A 26 10.18 -25.62 -5.94
CA ILE A 26 8.76 -25.27 -5.88
C ILE A 26 8.18 -25.68 -4.52
N LYS A 27 8.45 -26.90 -4.04
CA LYS A 27 8.05 -27.35 -2.69
C LYS A 27 8.65 -26.48 -1.59
N LYS A 28 9.88 -25.97 -1.74
CA LYS A 28 10.50 -25.05 -0.78
C LYS A 28 9.73 -23.72 -0.69
N TYR A 29 9.36 -23.15 -1.86
CA TYR A 29 8.55 -21.92 -1.89
C TYR A 29 7.12 -22.18 -1.38
N ILE A 30 6.49 -23.27 -1.80
CA ILE A 30 5.13 -23.63 -1.38
C ILE A 30 5.07 -23.87 0.12
N ASN A 31 6.03 -24.59 0.71
CA ASN A 31 6.07 -24.81 2.16
C ASN A 31 6.28 -23.49 2.92
N LYS A 32 7.03 -22.56 2.34
CA LYS A 32 7.19 -21.20 2.87
C LYS A 32 5.89 -20.40 2.83
N PHE A 33 5.06 -20.62 1.79
CA PHE A 33 3.75 -19.98 1.63
C PHE A 33 2.58 -20.77 2.27
N SER A 34 2.80 -22.00 2.73
CA SER A 34 1.77 -22.88 3.31
C SER A 34 1.81 -22.95 4.84
N SER A 35 2.75 -22.26 5.49
CA SER A 35 2.77 -22.21 6.95
C SER A 35 1.46 -21.62 7.45
N THR A 36 0.91 -22.20 8.50
CA THR A 36 -0.41 -21.87 9.09
C THR A 36 -0.48 -20.48 9.72
N GLU A 37 0.61 -19.75 9.78
CA GLU A 37 0.64 -18.34 10.18
C GLU A 37 0.21 -17.44 9.01
N GLN A 38 -0.58 -16.44 9.31
CA GLN A 38 -1.10 -15.49 8.31
C GLN A 38 0.05 -14.83 7.56
N GLN A 39 0.22 -15.21 6.29
CA GLN A 39 1.26 -14.64 5.46
C GLN A 39 0.73 -13.39 4.78
N PHE A 40 1.40 -12.28 4.99
CA PHE A 40 1.11 -11.03 4.28
C PHE A 40 2.41 -10.43 3.74
N ALA A 41 2.29 -9.73 2.63
CA ALA A 41 3.38 -8.97 2.03
C ALA A 41 3.02 -7.48 2.08
N VAL A 42 3.96 -6.65 2.50
CA VAL A 42 3.82 -5.21 2.36
C VAL A 42 4.36 -4.82 1.00
N ILE A 43 3.51 -4.23 0.17
CA ILE A 43 3.82 -3.87 -1.21
C ILE A 43 3.72 -2.36 -1.36
N LYS A 44 4.86 -1.73 -1.68
CA LYS A 44 4.87 -0.33 -2.07
C LYS A 44 4.52 -0.20 -3.54
N VAL A 45 3.50 0.60 -3.83
CA VAL A 45 3.06 0.91 -5.19
C VAL A 45 3.46 2.34 -5.55
N GLY A 46 4.32 2.49 -6.55
CA GLY A 46 4.72 3.81 -7.06
C GLY A 46 3.56 4.52 -7.78
N GLY A 47 3.53 5.86 -7.69
CA GLY A 47 2.49 6.64 -8.37
C GLY A 47 2.49 6.46 -9.90
N ALA A 48 3.67 6.30 -10.52
CA ALA A 48 3.78 6.04 -11.96
C ALA A 48 3.09 4.73 -12.37
N VAL A 49 3.24 3.66 -11.59
CA VAL A 49 2.58 2.37 -11.88
C VAL A 49 1.05 2.49 -11.83
N VAL A 50 0.54 3.32 -10.92
CA VAL A 50 -0.92 3.58 -10.85
C VAL A 50 -1.42 4.31 -12.09
N GLU A 51 -0.61 5.20 -12.68
CA GLU A 51 -0.99 5.97 -13.87
C GLU A 51 -0.82 5.18 -15.17
N GLU A 52 0.23 4.36 -15.27
CA GLU A 52 0.66 3.75 -16.54
C GLU A 52 0.21 2.29 -16.69
N ASP A 53 0.06 1.54 -15.59
CA ASP A 53 -0.15 0.08 -15.66
C ASP A 53 -1.10 -0.46 -14.57
N LEU A 54 -2.18 0.29 -14.33
CA LEU A 54 -3.15 -0.01 -13.26
C LEU A 54 -3.77 -1.40 -13.40
N ASP A 55 -4.14 -1.82 -14.61
CA ASP A 55 -4.87 -3.08 -14.82
C ASP A 55 -4.01 -4.31 -14.50
N ASN A 56 -2.74 -4.30 -14.91
CA ASN A 56 -1.79 -5.37 -14.58
C ASN A 56 -1.45 -5.37 -13.08
N LEU A 57 -1.30 -4.19 -12.48
CA LEU A 57 -1.11 -4.07 -11.04
C LEU A 57 -2.28 -4.71 -10.27
N ILE A 58 -3.52 -4.34 -10.58
CA ILE A 58 -4.71 -4.86 -9.90
C ILE A 58 -4.82 -6.38 -10.09
N SER A 59 -4.64 -6.88 -11.32
CA SER A 59 -4.67 -8.31 -11.61
C SER A 59 -3.62 -9.09 -10.79
N SER A 60 -2.41 -8.54 -10.66
CA SER A 60 -1.33 -9.14 -9.88
C SER A 60 -1.66 -9.17 -8.38
N LEU A 61 -2.20 -8.08 -7.83
CA LEU A 61 -2.60 -8.00 -6.41
C LEU A 61 -3.75 -8.95 -6.08
N VAL A 62 -4.74 -9.05 -6.97
CA VAL A 62 -5.85 -10.00 -6.85
C VAL A 62 -5.34 -11.43 -6.88
N PHE A 63 -4.42 -11.74 -7.80
CA PHE A 63 -3.78 -13.06 -7.87
C PHE A 63 -3.04 -13.41 -6.57
N LEU A 64 -2.22 -12.50 -6.04
CA LEU A 64 -1.51 -12.72 -4.77
C LEU A 64 -2.49 -13.03 -3.64
N ASN A 65 -3.58 -12.28 -3.55
CA ASN A 65 -4.63 -12.53 -2.55
C ASN A 65 -5.31 -13.91 -2.72
N GLN A 66 -5.56 -14.32 -3.98
CA GLN A 66 -6.17 -15.63 -4.29
C GLN A 66 -5.29 -16.81 -3.92
N VAL A 67 -3.97 -16.68 -4.03
CA VAL A 67 -3.00 -17.74 -3.64
C VAL A 67 -2.70 -17.75 -2.14
N GLY A 68 -3.36 -16.87 -1.36
CA GLY A 68 -3.25 -16.83 0.11
C GLY A 68 -2.15 -15.92 0.65
N LEU A 69 -1.40 -15.22 -0.23
CA LEU A 69 -0.52 -14.13 0.19
C LEU A 69 -1.38 -12.87 0.30
N ARG A 70 -1.58 -12.39 1.52
CA ARG A 70 -2.44 -11.22 1.77
C ARG A 70 -1.64 -9.94 1.59
N PRO A 71 -1.80 -9.17 0.49
CA PRO A 71 -1.06 -7.94 0.29
C PRO A 71 -1.56 -6.83 1.20
N ILE A 72 -0.63 -6.07 1.76
CA ILE A 72 -0.87 -4.76 2.39
C ILE A 72 -0.26 -3.74 1.44
N ILE A 73 -1.06 -2.84 0.93
CA ILE A 73 -0.64 -1.91 -0.11
C ILE A 73 -0.37 -0.55 0.52
N ILE A 74 0.82 0.00 0.28
CA ILE A 74 1.14 1.40 0.59
C ILE A 74 1.42 2.08 -0.75
N HIS A 75 0.55 3.00 -1.16
CA HIS A 75 0.72 3.65 -2.45
C HIS A 75 1.46 4.98 -2.33
N GLY A 76 2.14 5.36 -3.40
CA GLY A 76 2.62 6.72 -3.63
C GLY A 76 1.65 7.49 -4.53
N GLY A 77 2.05 8.68 -4.94
CA GLY A 77 1.25 9.53 -5.83
C GLY A 77 2.01 10.78 -6.25
N GLY A 78 3.35 10.74 -6.17
CA GLY A 78 4.21 11.90 -6.49
C GLY A 78 3.98 12.50 -7.87
N PRO A 79 3.95 11.72 -8.96
CA PRO A 79 3.65 12.22 -10.30
C PRO A 79 2.27 12.90 -10.38
N GLY A 80 1.21 12.23 -9.93
CA GLY A 80 -0.14 12.79 -9.90
C GLY A 80 -0.23 14.07 -9.06
N LEU A 81 0.46 14.11 -7.92
CA LEU A 81 0.53 15.32 -7.10
C LEU A 81 1.23 16.46 -7.84
N SER A 82 2.37 16.21 -8.51
CA SER A 82 3.06 17.23 -9.30
C SER A 82 2.15 17.78 -10.39
N LYS A 83 1.50 16.90 -11.16
CA LYS A 83 0.58 17.27 -12.24
C LYS A 83 -0.58 18.16 -11.75
N GLU A 84 -1.16 17.81 -10.59
CA GLU A 84 -2.26 18.57 -10.03
C GLU A 84 -1.81 19.94 -9.48
N LEU A 85 -0.62 20.00 -8.87
CA LEU A 85 -0.02 21.27 -8.42
C LEU A 85 0.26 22.21 -9.60
N ASP A 86 0.84 21.69 -10.69
CA ASP A 86 1.10 22.43 -11.92
C ASP A 86 -0.21 22.96 -12.54
N ALA A 87 -1.25 22.12 -12.60
CA ALA A 87 -2.56 22.51 -13.10
C ALA A 87 -3.20 23.65 -12.28
N LYS A 88 -2.97 23.64 -10.96
CA LYS A 88 -3.45 24.67 -10.02
C LYS A 88 -2.50 25.87 -9.92
N LYS A 89 -1.34 25.85 -10.61
CA LYS A 89 -0.29 26.87 -10.53
C LYS A 89 0.20 27.10 -9.09
N ILE A 90 0.37 26.02 -8.34
CA ILE A 90 0.93 26.03 -7.00
C ILE A 90 2.40 25.62 -7.11
N ASP A 91 3.28 26.53 -6.74
CA ASP A 91 4.72 26.30 -6.75
C ASP A 91 5.11 25.28 -5.67
N PHE A 92 6.05 24.43 -5.99
CA PHE A 92 6.63 23.46 -5.07
C PHE A 92 8.11 23.24 -5.37
N SER A 93 8.84 22.76 -4.38
CA SER A 93 10.26 22.43 -4.49
C SER A 93 10.58 21.13 -3.77
N PHE A 94 11.82 20.66 -3.90
CA PHE A 94 12.32 19.49 -3.20
C PHE A 94 13.59 19.82 -2.41
N ILE A 95 13.70 19.26 -1.22
CA ILE A 95 14.90 19.28 -0.38
C ILE A 95 15.22 17.83 -0.09
N ASP A 96 16.43 17.37 -0.42
CA ASP A 96 16.91 16.00 -0.23
C ASP A 96 15.90 14.94 -0.73
N GLY A 97 15.28 15.18 -1.89
CA GLY A 97 14.30 14.28 -2.50
C GLY A 97 12.92 14.27 -1.84
N GLN A 98 12.70 15.10 -0.81
CA GLN A 98 11.41 15.27 -0.17
C GLN A 98 10.73 16.55 -0.67
N ARG A 99 9.44 16.46 -1.01
CA ARG A 99 8.68 17.63 -1.46
C ARG A 99 8.43 18.57 -0.28
N VAL A 100 8.91 19.82 -0.38
CA VAL A 100 8.50 20.88 0.54
C VAL A 100 6.98 21.02 0.45
N THR A 101 6.31 20.86 1.55
CA THR A 101 4.85 20.73 1.61
C THR A 101 4.27 21.93 2.38
N SER A 102 3.97 23.01 1.65
CA SER A 102 3.20 24.14 2.19
C SER A 102 1.77 23.70 2.50
N GLU A 103 0.98 24.54 3.13
CA GLU A 103 -0.43 24.28 3.39
C GLU A 103 -1.21 23.99 2.10
N ALA A 104 -1.00 24.81 1.06
CA ALA A 104 -1.63 24.60 -0.23
C ALA A 104 -1.21 23.27 -0.90
N VAL A 105 0.07 22.91 -0.81
CA VAL A 105 0.58 21.62 -1.31
C VAL A 105 -0.02 20.45 -0.52
N ARG A 106 -0.12 20.56 0.81
CA ARG A 106 -0.74 19.57 1.67
C ARG A 106 -2.19 19.30 1.28
N ASP A 107 -2.97 20.35 1.07
CA ASP A 107 -4.40 20.24 0.78
C ASP A 107 -4.63 19.55 -0.58
N VAL A 108 -3.77 19.83 -1.58
CA VAL A 108 -3.79 19.09 -2.84
C VAL A 108 -3.35 17.63 -2.64
N ALA A 109 -2.32 17.38 -1.83
CA ALA A 109 -1.84 16.02 -1.55
C ALA A 109 -2.92 15.15 -0.88
N ILE A 110 -3.69 15.69 0.07
CA ILE A 110 -4.81 14.99 0.71
C ILE A 110 -5.81 14.50 -0.33
N ASN A 111 -6.20 15.37 -1.27
CA ASN A 111 -7.15 15.04 -2.32
C ASN A 111 -6.58 13.99 -3.29
N VAL A 112 -5.39 14.24 -3.83
CA VAL A 112 -4.74 13.33 -4.81
C VAL A 112 -4.52 11.95 -4.22
N PHE A 113 -3.99 11.84 -2.99
CA PHE A 113 -3.77 10.55 -2.37
C PHE A 113 -5.09 9.86 -1.96
N GLY A 114 -6.10 10.64 -1.55
CA GLY A 114 -7.44 10.13 -1.30
C GLY A 114 -8.09 9.55 -2.55
N ASP A 115 -7.92 10.19 -3.70
CA ASP A 115 -8.44 9.73 -4.99
C ASP A 115 -7.72 8.46 -5.46
N ILE A 116 -6.38 8.40 -5.35
CA ILE A 116 -5.60 7.20 -5.67
C ILE A 116 -6.02 6.04 -4.76
N ASN A 117 -6.16 6.26 -3.47
CA ASN A 117 -6.61 5.26 -2.51
C ASN A 117 -7.98 4.70 -2.91
N SER A 118 -8.93 5.58 -3.16
CA SER A 118 -10.30 5.23 -3.57
C SER A 118 -10.33 4.49 -4.90
N LEU A 119 -9.49 4.88 -5.87
CA LEU A 119 -9.34 4.22 -7.15
C LEU A 119 -8.84 2.77 -6.97
N LEU A 120 -7.76 2.57 -6.21
CA LEU A 120 -7.19 1.24 -5.96
C LEU A 120 -8.20 0.33 -5.25
N VAL A 121 -8.87 0.82 -4.21
CA VAL A 121 -9.90 0.07 -3.48
C VAL A 121 -11.03 -0.34 -4.42
N ARG A 122 -11.56 0.60 -5.20
CA ARG A 122 -12.64 0.31 -6.16
C ARG A 122 -12.21 -0.74 -7.18
N ARG A 123 -11.04 -0.59 -7.80
CA ARG A 123 -10.56 -1.51 -8.84
C ARG A 123 -10.31 -2.92 -8.30
N LEU A 124 -9.79 -3.07 -7.08
CA LEU A 124 -9.63 -4.36 -6.41
C LEU A 124 -10.99 -5.02 -6.17
N ASN A 125 -11.97 -4.26 -5.66
CA ASN A 125 -13.31 -4.77 -5.41
C ASN A 125 -14.04 -5.17 -6.71
N GLU A 126 -13.89 -4.41 -7.79
CA GLU A 126 -14.43 -4.75 -9.12
C GLU A 126 -13.90 -6.08 -9.64
N GLN A 127 -12.67 -6.47 -9.30
CA GLN A 127 -12.09 -7.77 -9.64
C GLN A 127 -12.32 -8.86 -8.57
N GLY A 128 -13.19 -8.62 -7.61
CA GLY A 128 -13.65 -9.61 -6.62
C GLY A 128 -12.69 -9.82 -5.44
N ALA A 129 -11.68 -8.95 -5.26
CA ALA A 129 -10.88 -8.91 -4.05
C ALA A 129 -11.51 -7.91 -3.07
N LEU A 130 -11.73 -8.31 -1.82
CA LEU A 130 -12.19 -7.37 -0.80
C LEU A 130 -11.05 -6.42 -0.42
N ALA A 131 -11.24 -5.11 -0.61
CA ALA A 131 -10.25 -4.11 -0.26
C ALA A 131 -10.86 -2.98 0.58
N ILE A 132 -10.05 -2.41 1.47
CA ILE A 132 -10.42 -1.29 2.35
C ILE A 132 -9.31 -0.24 2.35
N GLY A 133 -9.70 1.04 2.25
CA GLY A 133 -8.79 2.17 2.24
C GLY A 133 -8.55 2.76 3.62
N PHE A 134 -7.30 3.10 3.89
CA PHE A 134 -6.86 3.85 5.06
C PHE A 134 -6.16 5.12 4.58
N LYS A 135 -6.58 6.27 5.07
CA LYS A 135 -6.04 7.57 4.64
C LYS A 135 -4.96 8.06 5.60
N GLU A 136 -5.31 8.83 6.64
CA GLU A 136 -4.36 9.44 7.57
C GLU A 136 -4.28 8.76 8.94
N GLU A 137 -5.16 7.82 9.24
CA GLU A 137 -5.33 7.22 10.56
C GLU A 137 -4.24 6.20 10.96
N ILE A 138 -3.43 5.77 9.99
CA ILE A 138 -2.43 4.71 10.22
C ILE A 138 -1.15 5.27 10.83
N PHE A 139 -0.67 6.42 10.34
CA PHE A 139 0.61 6.97 10.75
C PHE A 139 0.43 8.15 11.71
N LYS A 140 0.75 7.93 13.00
CA LYS A 140 0.91 9.03 13.96
C LYS A 140 2.28 9.65 13.76
N SER A 141 2.30 10.95 13.49
CA SER A 141 3.47 11.65 12.98
C SER A 141 3.69 12.98 13.70
N GLU A 142 4.87 13.56 13.55
CA GLU A 142 5.14 14.96 13.83
C GLU A 142 5.67 15.64 12.58
N LYS A 143 5.65 16.97 12.52
CA LYS A 143 6.31 17.71 11.42
C LYS A 143 7.82 17.48 11.50
N LYS A 144 8.43 17.14 10.38
CA LYS A 144 9.84 16.75 10.32
C LYS A 144 10.78 17.94 10.53
N SER A 145 10.48 19.07 9.91
CA SER A 145 11.18 20.35 10.10
C SER A 145 10.31 21.51 9.63
N GLU A 146 10.64 22.73 10.08
CA GLU A 146 9.95 23.93 9.60
C GLU A 146 10.18 24.17 8.09
N GLU A 147 11.38 23.90 7.61
CA GLU A 147 11.77 24.09 6.20
C GLU A 147 10.97 23.18 5.25
N LEU A 148 10.66 21.96 5.66
CA LEU A 148 9.85 21.03 4.89
C LEU A 148 8.34 21.26 5.03
N GLY A 149 7.92 22.06 6.01
CA GLY A 149 6.51 22.37 6.28
C GLY A 149 5.72 21.14 6.75
N TYR A 150 4.67 20.79 6.04
CA TYR A 150 3.77 19.66 6.38
C TYR A 150 4.31 18.30 5.91
N VAL A 151 5.61 18.09 5.97
CA VAL A 151 6.22 16.77 5.83
C VAL A 151 6.26 16.08 7.17
N GLY A 152 5.79 14.84 7.25
CA GLY A 152 5.70 14.06 8.48
C GLY A 152 6.86 13.11 8.71
N ASP A 153 7.27 13.02 9.98
CA ASP A 153 8.12 11.96 10.52
C ASP A 153 7.27 11.01 11.37
N ILE A 154 7.31 9.70 11.06
CA ILE A 154 6.44 8.70 11.69
C ILE A 154 6.93 8.40 13.10
N LYS A 155 6.11 8.61 14.11
CA LYS A 155 6.39 8.24 15.50
C LYS A 155 5.76 6.91 15.89
N LYS A 156 4.59 6.62 15.34
CA LYS A 156 3.87 5.38 15.65
C LYS A 156 3.03 4.93 14.47
N VAL A 157 3.03 3.64 14.23
CA VAL A 157 2.12 2.99 13.26
C VAL A 157 0.98 2.33 14.03
N ASN A 158 -0.26 2.67 13.68
CA ASN A 158 -1.46 2.05 14.23
C ASN A 158 -1.78 0.78 13.41
N ILE A 159 -1.23 -0.34 13.83
CA ILE A 159 -1.40 -1.64 13.12
C ILE A 159 -2.74 -2.32 13.42
N LYS A 160 -3.47 -1.89 14.45
CA LYS A 160 -4.70 -2.57 14.89
C LYS A 160 -5.76 -2.65 13.77
N PRO A 161 -6.18 -1.54 13.12
CA PRO A 161 -7.19 -1.59 12.07
C PRO A 161 -6.73 -2.39 10.85
N ILE A 162 -5.41 -2.42 10.56
CA ILE A 162 -4.84 -3.21 9.47
C ILE A 162 -4.95 -4.70 9.78
N ASN A 163 -4.59 -5.12 10.99
CA ASN A 163 -4.70 -6.52 11.42
C ASN A 163 -6.16 -6.99 11.44
N GLU A 164 -7.10 -6.14 11.85
CA GLU A 164 -8.53 -6.42 11.80
C GLU A 164 -8.99 -6.59 10.35
N ALA A 165 -8.62 -5.69 9.45
CA ALA A 165 -8.94 -5.79 8.02
C ALA A 165 -8.40 -7.08 7.38
N ILE A 166 -7.15 -7.45 7.66
CA ILE A 166 -6.53 -8.68 7.16
C ILE A 166 -7.28 -9.92 7.71
N LYS A 167 -7.62 -9.92 8.99
CA LYS A 167 -8.36 -11.01 9.63
C LYS A 167 -9.72 -11.21 8.98
N ASP A 168 -10.38 -10.13 8.61
CA ASP A 168 -11.69 -10.12 7.96
C ASP A 168 -11.60 -10.38 6.44
N GLY A 169 -10.39 -10.62 5.92
CA GLY A 169 -10.15 -10.99 4.51
C GLY A 169 -10.00 -9.82 3.56
N PHE A 170 -9.86 -8.59 4.07
CA PHE A 170 -9.64 -7.41 3.25
C PHE A 170 -8.15 -7.22 2.89
N ILE A 171 -7.92 -6.59 1.75
CA ILE A 171 -6.64 -6.01 1.33
C ILE A 171 -6.58 -4.57 1.85
N PRO A 172 -5.71 -4.24 2.83
CA PRO A 172 -5.54 -2.86 3.26
C PRO A 172 -4.81 -2.03 2.20
N VAL A 173 -5.36 -0.88 1.84
CA VAL A 173 -4.76 0.11 0.94
C VAL A 173 -4.51 1.38 1.74
N ILE A 174 -3.24 1.75 1.92
CA ILE A 174 -2.82 2.79 2.85
C ILE A 174 -2.23 3.97 2.07
N SER A 175 -2.74 5.17 2.33
CA SER A 175 -2.18 6.41 1.79
C SER A 175 -0.94 6.85 2.57
N PRO A 176 0.02 7.53 1.93
CA PRO A 176 1.21 8.07 2.58
C PRO A 176 0.90 9.40 3.30
N LEU A 177 -0.12 9.39 4.13
CA LEU A 177 -0.54 10.51 4.95
C LEU A 177 -0.47 10.13 6.43
N GLY A 178 -0.11 11.07 7.27
CA GLY A 178 -0.12 10.89 8.71
C GLY A 178 -0.87 12.01 9.41
N ILE A 179 -1.12 11.82 10.70
CA ILE A 179 -1.78 12.82 11.53
C ILE A 179 -0.90 13.15 12.74
N THR A 180 -0.76 14.43 13.02
CA THR A 180 -0.03 14.93 14.20
C THR A 180 -0.92 14.88 15.46
N GLU A 181 -0.31 15.12 16.63
CA GLU A 181 -1.05 15.25 17.88
C GLU A 181 -2.03 16.43 17.89
N THR A 182 -1.76 17.46 17.07
CA THR A 182 -2.64 18.61 16.86
C THR A 182 -3.69 18.39 15.78
N ASN A 183 -3.85 17.14 15.30
CA ASN A 183 -4.77 16.74 14.23
C ASN A 183 -4.49 17.40 12.87
N GLU A 184 -3.27 17.83 12.60
CA GLU A 184 -2.85 18.28 11.29
C GLU A 184 -2.44 17.09 10.43
N VAL A 185 -2.91 17.05 9.18
CA VAL A 185 -2.48 16.05 8.22
C VAL A 185 -1.10 16.43 7.68
N VAL A 186 -0.22 15.44 7.57
CA VAL A 186 1.15 15.60 7.04
C VAL A 186 1.40 14.61 5.91
N ASN A 187 2.18 15.04 4.92
CA ASN A 187 2.63 14.23 3.81
C ASN A 187 3.83 13.37 4.25
N ILE A 188 3.74 12.07 4.01
CA ILE A 188 4.80 11.10 4.35
C ILE A 188 5.40 10.56 3.04
N ASN A 189 6.70 10.38 3.01
CA ASN A 189 7.33 9.64 1.92
C ASN A 189 6.87 8.17 1.95
N ALA A 190 6.31 7.67 0.83
CA ALA A 190 5.74 6.33 0.76
C ALA A 190 6.78 5.21 1.03
N ASP A 191 8.05 5.41 0.70
CA ASP A 191 9.12 4.45 1.02
C ASP A 191 9.38 4.41 2.53
N VAL A 192 9.41 5.58 3.18
CA VAL A 192 9.54 5.70 4.64
C VAL A 192 8.32 5.08 5.34
N ALA A 193 7.11 5.33 4.84
CA ALA A 193 5.88 4.71 5.34
C ALA A 193 5.95 3.18 5.26
N THR A 194 6.44 2.64 4.13
CA THR A 194 6.58 1.20 3.92
C THR A 194 7.58 0.58 4.88
N ILE A 195 8.76 1.17 5.05
CA ILE A 195 9.79 0.66 5.98
C ILE A 195 9.27 0.62 7.41
N ASN A 196 8.70 1.73 7.89
CA ASN A 196 8.14 1.80 9.25
C ASN A 196 7.00 0.79 9.46
N HIS A 197 6.20 0.54 8.44
CA HIS A 197 5.13 -0.44 8.52
C HIS A 197 5.68 -1.87 8.62
N VAL A 198 6.66 -2.23 7.77
CA VAL A 198 7.33 -3.54 7.79
C VAL A 198 7.98 -3.82 9.13
N GLU A 199 8.69 -2.86 9.72
CA GLU A 199 9.34 -3.01 11.04
C GLU A 199 8.35 -3.34 12.17
N LYS A 200 7.11 -2.84 12.08
CA LYS A 200 6.09 -3.06 13.12
C LYS A 200 5.31 -4.35 12.95
N ILE A 201 5.07 -4.78 11.71
CA ILE A 201 4.27 -5.99 11.43
C ILE A 201 5.17 -7.23 11.42
N LYS A 202 6.48 -7.07 11.20
CA LYS A 202 7.44 -8.18 11.02
C LYS A 202 6.92 -9.22 10.01
N PRO A 203 6.71 -8.84 8.74
CA PRO A 203 6.48 -9.81 7.68
C PRO A 203 7.83 -10.51 7.43
N TYR A 204 7.94 -11.81 7.76
CA TYR A 204 9.10 -12.69 7.49
C TYR A 204 10.49 -12.13 7.69
#